data_26480bda6c0ccf553a57d7379181d25b
#
_entry.id   26480bda6c0ccf553a57d7379181d25b
#
_cell.length_a   1.000
_cell.length_b   1.000
_cell.length_c   1.000
_cell.angle_alpha   90.00
_cell.angle_beta   90.00
_cell.angle_gamma   90.00
#
_symmetry.space_group_name_H-M   'P 1'
#
loop_
_entity.id
_entity.type
_entity.pdbx_description
1 polymer ?
#
loop_
_entity_poly.entity_id
_entity_poly.type
_entity_poly.pdbx_seq_one_letter_code
_entity_poly.pdbx_strand_id
1 'polypeptide(L)'
;MAINRVYTRDFWTDVSSVNRIVWVKPVVIPYIDTDDELAAILSHSIAHGVDSYEGILRGYISILNYWVAPNKYDLKADKTAVDYMVNADYNPLALITILNKIGKQYRYDVFSNHTLVSRRMMLIYEYIYTKYPNVLVDNDYKDNIYYQNFLLTSRKNRMKLLEKIQTNSKNKIRYSY
;
A
#
# COMPACT_ATOMS: atom_id res chain seq x y z
N MET A 1 -15.64 -3.86 17.06
CA MET A 1 -14.37 -4.38 16.52
C MET A 1 -13.40 -4.51 17.69
N ALA A 2 -12.89 -5.69 18.03
CA ALA A 2 -11.96 -5.84 19.15
C ALA A 2 -10.54 -5.64 18.67
N ILE A 3 -9.84 -4.66 19.23
CA ILE A 3 -8.43 -4.39 18.96
C ILE A 3 -7.63 -5.07 20.06
N ASN A 4 -6.85 -6.08 19.73
CA ASN A 4 -6.07 -6.86 20.69
C ASN A 4 -4.57 -6.79 20.38
N ARG A 5 -3.68 -6.97 21.35
CA ARG A 5 -2.23 -6.73 21.26
C ARG A 5 -1.46 -7.98 20.86
N VAL A 6 -0.61 -7.91 19.81
CA VAL A 6 0.42 -8.91 19.50
C VAL A 6 1.76 -8.22 19.32
N TYR A 7 2.84 -8.77 19.89
CA TYR A 7 4.18 -8.18 19.88
C TYR A 7 5.02 -8.77 18.75
N THR A 8 5.43 -7.96 17.76
CA THR A 8 6.53 -8.24 16.83
C THR A 8 7.27 -6.95 16.46
N ARG A 9 8.50 -7.06 15.95
CA ARG A 9 9.44 -5.94 15.79
C ARG A 9 9.37 -5.18 14.45
N ASP A 10 8.56 -5.62 13.48
CA ASP A 10 8.49 -5.00 12.17
C ASP A 10 7.18 -4.27 11.95
N PHE A 11 7.23 -3.11 11.28
CA PHE A 11 6.06 -2.23 11.09
C PHE A 11 4.87 -2.94 10.41
N TRP A 12 5.13 -3.74 9.37
CA TRP A 12 4.08 -4.51 8.66
C TRP A 12 3.53 -5.68 9.48
N THR A 13 4.21 -6.07 10.53
CA THR A 13 3.72 -7.00 11.53
C THR A 13 3.04 -6.29 12.69
N ASP A 14 3.06 -4.95 12.72
CA ASP A 14 2.41 -4.13 13.73
C ASP A 14 0.93 -3.90 13.42
N VAL A 15 0.50 -4.21 12.20
CA VAL A 15 -0.89 -4.32 11.81
C VAL A 15 -1.08 -5.65 11.08
N SER A 16 -1.93 -6.52 11.59
CA SER A 16 -2.20 -7.83 11.01
C SER A 16 -3.68 -8.16 11.04
N SER A 17 -4.13 -8.98 10.09
CA SER A 17 -5.50 -9.49 10.08
C SER A 17 -5.48 -11.01 10.19
N VAL A 18 -6.09 -11.54 11.25
CA VAL A 18 -6.27 -12.98 11.46
C VAL A 18 -7.69 -13.21 11.96
N ASN A 19 -8.38 -14.20 11.43
CA ASN A 19 -9.74 -14.57 11.85
C ASN A 19 -10.74 -13.39 11.86
N ARG A 20 -10.72 -12.54 10.82
CA ARG A 20 -11.59 -11.35 10.69
C ARG A 20 -11.34 -10.26 11.74
N ILE A 21 -10.23 -10.30 12.43
CA ILE A 21 -9.82 -9.27 13.39
C ILE A 21 -8.59 -8.55 12.81
N VAL A 22 -8.65 -7.24 12.74
CA VAL A 22 -7.50 -6.41 12.42
C VAL A 22 -6.86 -5.96 13.73
N TRP A 23 -5.57 -6.24 13.88
CA TRP A 23 -4.76 -5.89 15.03
C TRP A 23 -3.89 -4.69 14.69
N VAL A 24 -4.06 -3.58 15.40
CA VAL A 24 -3.22 -2.39 15.28
C VAL A 24 -2.45 -2.20 16.57
N LYS A 25 -1.12 -2.22 16.50
CA LYS A 25 -0.29 -1.98 17.68
C LYS A 25 -0.25 -0.50 18.05
N PRO A 26 -0.16 -0.17 19.35
CA PRO A 26 -0.07 1.21 19.80
C PRO A 26 1.09 2.01 19.21
N VAL A 27 2.18 1.35 18.81
CA VAL A 27 3.36 1.97 18.19
C VAL A 27 3.04 2.65 16.84
N VAL A 28 1.98 2.23 16.18
CA VAL A 28 1.55 2.79 14.88
C VAL A 28 0.75 4.07 15.06
N ILE A 29 0.01 4.19 16.16
CA ILE A 29 -0.93 5.29 16.41
C ILE A 29 -0.29 6.68 16.28
N PRO A 30 0.93 6.94 16.78
CA PRO A 30 1.56 8.26 16.67
C PRO A 30 1.89 8.71 15.24
N TYR A 31 1.81 7.80 14.26
CA TYR A 31 2.05 8.11 12.84
C TYR A 31 0.77 8.41 12.07
N ILE A 32 -0.39 8.22 12.67
CA ILE A 32 -1.70 8.42 12.06
C ILE A 32 -2.18 9.83 12.40
N ASP A 33 -2.17 10.71 11.41
CA ASP A 33 -2.59 12.11 11.59
C ASP A 33 -4.03 12.35 11.11
N THR A 34 -4.57 11.47 10.25
CA THR A 34 -5.91 11.63 9.65
C THR A 34 -6.69 10.32 9.63
N ASP A 35 -8.02 10.43 9.53
CA ASP A 35 -8.90 9.27 9.37
C ASP A 35 -8.60 8.50 8.07
N ASP A 36 -8.20 9.20 6.99
CA ASP A 36 -7.77 8.57 5.75
C ASP A 36 -6.53 7.68 5.94
N GLU A 37 -5.56 8.11 6.76
CA GLU A 37 -4.38 7.30 7.06
C GLU A 37 -4.73 6.07 7.89
N LEU A 38 -5.67 6.20 8.83
CA LEU A 38 -6.22 5.06 9.56
C LEU A 38 -6.96 4.12 8.60
N ALA A 39 -7.80 4.64 7.72
CA ALA A 39 -8.52 3.88 6.71
C ALA A 39 -7.54 3.16 5.76
N ALA A 40 -6.43 3.80 5.39
CA ALA A 40 -5.37 3.19 4.57
C ALA A 40 -4.76 1.95 5.22
N ILE A 41 -4.40 2.05 6.51
CA ILE A 41 -3.84 0.93 7.28
C ILE A 41 -4.87 -0.20 7.41
N LEU A 42 -6.11 0.13 7.76
CA LEU A 42 -7.17 -0.85 7.95
C LEU A 42 -7.54 -1.56 6.65
N SER A 43 -7.71 -0.80 5.54
CA SER A 43 -8.06 -1.37 4.23
C SER A 43 -7.00 -2.32 3.69
N HIS A 44 -5.71 -1.98 3.84
CA HIS A 44 -4.61 -2.85 3.47
C HIS A 44 -4.64 -4.17 4.27
N SER A 45 -4.85 -4.07 5.58
CA SER A 45 -4.91 -5.24 6.46
C SER A 45 -6.15 -6.10 6.20
N ILE A 46 -7.30 -5.47 5.90
CA ILE A 46 -8.53 -6.17 5.51
C ILE A 46 -8.31 -6.91 4.18
N ALA A 47 -7.64 -6.29 3.21
CA ALA A 47 -7.34 -6.92 1.92
C ALA A 47 -6.53 -8.21 2.09
N HIS A 48 -5.52 -8.20 2.96
CA HIS A 48 -4.79 -9.42 3.33
C HIS A 48 -5.68 -10.45 4.02
N GLY A 49 -6.54 -10.01 4.94
CA GLY A 49 -7.47 -10.89 5.67
C GLY A 49 -8.47 -11.59 4.75
N VAL A 50 -9.00 -10.88 3.76
CA VAL A 50 -9.94 -11.45 2.78
C VAL A 50 -9.22 -12.46 1.88
N ASP A 51 -8.03 -12.13 1.36
CA ASP A 51 -7.26 -13.05 0.51
C ASP A 51 -6.85 -14.34 1.23
N SER A 52 -6.62 -14.30 2.54
CA SER A 52 -6.26 -15.47 3.33
C SER A 52 -7.47 -16.37 3.68
N TYR A 53 -8.70 -15.85 3.55
CA TYR A 53 -9.92 -16.54 4.00
C TYR A 53 -10.65 -17.34 2.90
N GLU A 54 -10.13 -17.40 1.67
CA GLU A 54 -10.79 -18.11 0.54
C GLU A 54 -10.79 -19.66 0.66
N GLY A 55 -11.09 -20.19 1.84
CA GLY A 55 -11.29 -21.62 2.12
C GLY A 55 -10.04 -22.34 2.68
N ILE A 56 -10.29 -23.42 3.44
CA ILE A 56 -9.25 -24.14 4.20
C ILE A 56 -8.09 -24.63 3.31
N LEU A 57 -8.36 -25.16 2.12
CA LEU A 57 -7.33 -25.63 1.18
C LEU A 57 -6.60 -24.45 0.50
N ARG A 58 -7.30 -23.40 0.10
CA ARG A 58 -6.71 -22.18 -0.47
C ARG A 58 -5.94 -21.39 0.58
N GLY A 59 -6.39 -21.38 1.84
CA GLY A 59 -5.67 -20.76 2.95
C GLY A 59 -4.28 -21.36 3.15
N TYR A 60 -4.12 -22.68 3.11
CA TYR A 60 -2.80 -23.34 3.18
C TYR A 60 -1.92 -23.02 1.97
N ILE A 61 -2.48 -23.03 0.76
CA ILE A 61 -1.75 -22.66 -0.48
C ILE A 61 -1.39 -21.17 -0.46
N SER A 62 -2.25 -20.30 0.05
CA SER A 62 -1.95 -18.86 0.15
C SER A 62 -0.86 -18.57 1.18
N ILE A 63 -0.82 -19.30 2.30
CA ILE A 63 0.26 -19.20 3.29
C ILE A 63 1.60 -19.64 2.69
N LEU A 64 1.63 -20.77 1.98
CA LEU A 64 2.83 -21.23 1.28
C LEU A 64 3.28 -20.22 0.21
N ASN A 65 2.36 -19.69 -0.58
CA ASN A 65 2.64 -18.68 -1.59
C ASN A 65 3.09 -17.33 -0.98
N TYR A 66 2.55 -16.94 0.18
CA TYR A 66 3.01 -15.76 0.92
C TYR A 66 4.48 -15.89 1.34
N TRP A 67 4.91 -17.09 1.76
CA TRP A 67 6.30 -17.38 2.08
C TRP A 67 7.22 -17.35 0.85
N VAL A 68 6.70 -17.73 -0.32
CA VAL A 68 7.50 -17.80 -1.58
C VAL A 68 7.52 -16.46 -2.33
N ALA A 69 6.46 -15.64 -2.25
CA ALA A 69 6.35 -14.39 -2.99
C ALA A 69 5.61 -13.28 -2.21
N PRO A 70 6.09 -12.86 -1.02
CA PRO A 70 5.43 -11.87 -0.18
C PRO A 70 5.14 -10.56 -0.93
N ASN A 71 6.08 -10.12 -1.78
CA ASN A 71 5.98 -8.91 -2.59
C ASN A 71 4.75 -8.85 -3.51
N LYS A 72 4.28 -9.99 -4.01
CA LYS A 72 3.13 -10.06 -4.91
C LYS A 72 1.82 -9.83 -4.16
N TYR A 73 1.74 -10.31 -2.92
CA TYR A 73 0.56 -10.17 -2.06
C TYR A 73 0.41 -8.75 -1.55
N ASP A 74 1.50 -8.09 -1.15
CA ASP A 74 1.48 -6.68 -0.75
C ASP A 74 0.96 -5.78 -1.87
N LEU A 75 1.44 -5.98 -3.10
CA LEU A 75 0.99 -5.19 -4.26
C LEU A 75 -0.49 -5.42 -4.61
N LYS A 76 -1.00 -6.64 -4.41
CA LYS A 76 -2.42 -6.94 -4.58
C LYS A 76 -3.24 -6.27 -3.49
N ALA A 77 -2.82 -6.40 -2.23
CA ALA A 77 -3.47 -5.79 -1.08
C ALA A 77 -3.50 -4.26 -1.19
N ASP A 78 -2.42 -3.62 -1.66
CA ASP A 78 -2.37 -2.18 -1.90
C ASP A 78 -3.45 -1.72 -2.90
N LYS A 79 -3.61 -2.41 -4.03
CA LYS A 79 -4.65 -2.08 -5.02
C LYS A 79 -6.06 -2.29 -4.47
N THR A 80 -6.28 -3.40 -3.76
CA THR A 80 -7.56 -3.68 -3.13
C THR A 80 -7.87 -2.64 -2.04
N ALA A 81 -6.86 -2.19 -1.29
CA ALA A 81 -7.01 -1.14 -0.30
C ALA A 81 -7.42 0.20 -0.93
N VAL A 82 -6.83 0.57 -2.08
CA VAL A 82 -7.29 1.75 -2.85
C VAL A 82 -8.77 1.64 -3.19
N ASP A 83 -9.22 0.48 -3.69
CA ASP A 83 -10.63 0.25 -4.04
C ASP A 83 -11.54 0.35 -2.82
N TYR A 84 -11.14 -0.20 -1.68
CA TYR A 84 -11.92 -0.12 -0.44
C TYR A 84 -12.01 1.32 0.06
N MET A 85 -10.91 2.08 0.02
CA MET A 85 -10.90 3.48 0.46
C MET A 85 -11.83 4.34 -0.40
N VAL A 86 -11.72 4.25 -1.73
CA VAL A 86 -12.57 5.02 -2.64
C VAL A 86 -14.05 4.66 -2.45
N ASN A 87 -14.38 3.37 -2.28
CA ASN A 87 -15.76 2.93 -2.05
C ASN A 87 -16.34 3.37 -0.69
N ALA A 88 -15.48 3.73 0.25
CA ALA A 88 -15.85 4.21 1.58
C ALA A 88 -15.65 5.73 1.76
N ASP A 89 -15.50 6.46 0.65
CA ASP A 89 -15.28 7.91 0.60
C ASP A 89 -14.03 8.41 1.35
N TYR A 90 -13.01 7.56 1.50
CA TYR A 90 -11.69 7.95 2.02
C TYR A 90 -10.73 8.26 0.86
N ASN A 91 -9.81 9.21 1.10
CA ASN A 91 -8.81 9.57 0.10
C ASN A 91 -7.67 8.55 0.02
N PRO A 92 -7.53 7.78 -1.09
CA PRO A 92 -6.54 6.71 -1.21
C PRO A 92 -5.09 7.20 -1.31
N LEU A 93 -4.84 8.51 -1.49
CA LEU A 93 -3.50 9.09 -1.43
C LEU A 93 -2.86 8.93 -0.05
N ALA A 94 -3.68 8.75 0.99
CA ALA A 94 -3.22 8.43 2.33
C ALA A 94 -2.39 7.13 2.40
N LEU A 95 -2.61 6.16 1.50
CA LEU A 95 -1.73 4.98 1.39
C LEU A 95 -0.29 5.36 1.05
N ILE A 96 -0.10 6.37 0.18
CA ILE A 96 1.23 6.86 -0.18
C ILE A 96 1.86 7.60 1.00
N THR A 97 1.11 8.46 1.68
CA THR A 97 1.63 9.24 2.81
C THR A 97 2.01 8.35 3.97
N ILE A 98 1.14 7.43 4.38
CA ILE A 98 1.42 6.54 5.49
C ILE A 98 2.60 5.60 5.18
N LEU A 99 2.71 5.06 3.96
CA LEU A 99 3.86 4.29 3.52
C LEU A 99 5.16 5.08 3.58
N ASN A 100 5.13 6.36 3.23
CA ASN A 100 6.32 7.22 3.29
C ASN A 100 6.71 7.60 4.72
N LYS A 101 5.72 7.76 5.64
CA LYS A 101 5.97 8.03 7.06
C LYS A 101 6.68 6.88 7.76
N ILE A 102 6.24 5.68 7.52
CA ILE A 102 6.52 4.52 8.39
C ILE A 102 7.23 3.37 7.67
N GLY A 103 7.29 3.42 6.35
CA GLY A 103 7.97 2.42 5.56
C GLY A 103 9.48 2.48 5.73
N LYS A 104 10.12 1.36 6.08
CA LYS A 104 11.59 1.28 6.07
C LYS A 104 12.10 1.45 4.64
N GLN A 105 12.96 2.45 4.43
CA GLN A 105 13.60 2.71 3.14
C GLN A 105 14.80 1.75 2.98
N TYR A 106 14.62 0.63 2.29
CA TYR A 106 15.73 -0.23 1.89
C TYR A 106 16.30 0.22 0.55
N ARG A 107 17.63 0.19 0.42
CA ARG A 107 18.32 0.64 -0.81
C ARG A 107 18.15 -0.34 -1.97
N TYR A 108 17.94 -1.63 -1.68
CA TYR A 108 17.81 -2.70 -2.67
C TYR A 108 16.76 -3.73 -2.28
N ASP A 109 15.93 -4.13 -3.26
CA ASP A 109 14.90 -5.19 -3.10
C ASP A 109 15.48 -6.57 -2.72
N VAL A 110 16.75 -6.83 -3.12
CA VAL A 110 17.40 -8.14 -2.94
C VAL A 110 17.59 -8.52 -1.47
N PHE A 111 17.65 -7.52 -0.58
CA PHE A 111 17.85 -7.72 0.87
C PHE A 111 16.58 -7.54 1.69
N SER A 112 15.44 -7.31 1.03
CA SER A 112 14.16 -7.11 1.69
C SER A 112 13.21 -8.27 1.38
N ASN A 113 12.65 -8.87 2.41
CA ASN A 113 11.55 -9.83 2.26
C ASN A 113 10.24 -9.17 1.79
N HIS A 114 10.22 -7.83 1.70
CA HIS A 114 9.08 -7.03 1.26
C HIS A 114 9.46 -6.16 0.06
N THR A 115 8.48 -5.85 -0.78
CA THR A 115 8.65 -4.90 -1.89
C THR A 115 9.13 -3.54 -1.36
N LEU A 116 10.11 -2.92 -2.04
CA LEU A 116 10.55 -1.57 -1.71
C LEU A 116 9.36 -0.62 -1.55
N VAL A 117 9.38 0.16 -0.48
CA VAL A 117 8.32 1.15 -0.18
C VAL A 117 8.14 2.13 -1.34
N SER A 118 9.24 2.62 -1.94
CA SER A 118 9.22 3.48 -3.12
C SER A 118 8.51 2.84 -4.32
N ARG A 119 8.72 1.55 -4.54
CA ARG A 119 8.03 0.79 -5.60
C ARG A 119 6.55 0.63 -5.30
N ARG A 120 6.17 0.32 -4.07
CA ARG A 120 4.77 0.21 -3.65
C ARG A 120 4.05 1.54 -3.86
N MET A 121 4.61 2.64 -3.35
CA MET A 121 4.03 3.99 -3.53
C MET A 121 3.82 4.33 -5.01
N MET A 122 4.81 4.01 -5.89
CA MET A 122 4.68 4.28 -7.31
C MET A 122 3.59 3.43 -7.99
N LEU A 123 3.43 2.15 -7.60
CA LEU A 123 2.39 1.27 -8.14
C LEU A 123 0.99 1.62 -7.63
N ILE A 124 0.87 2.12 -6.39
CA ILE A 124 -0.36 2.71 -5.85
C ILE A 124 -0.71 3.96 -6.67
N TYR A 125 0.25 4.86 -6.89
CA TYR A 125 0.04 6.06 -7.70
C TYR A 125 -0.39 5.73 -9.13
N GLU A 126 0.28 4.77 -9.80
CA GLU A 126 -0.10 4.29 -11.13
C GLU A 126 -1.54 3.77 -11.13
N TYR A 127 -1.94 3.01 -10.12
CA TYR A 127 -3.28 2.47 -10.01
C TYR A 127 -4.34 3.56 -9.80
N ILE A 128 -4.08 4.52 -8.93
CA ILE A 128 -4.98 5.68 -8.72
C ILE A 128 -5.07 6.50 -10.01
N TYR A 129 -3.94 6.80 -10.66
CA TYR A 129 -3.91 7.58 -11.89
C TYR A 129 -4.74 6.95 -13.01
N THR A 130 -4.70 5.61 -13.12
CA THR A 130 -5.38 4.89 -14.20
C THR A 130 -6.85 4.61 -13.92
N LYS A 131 -7.23 4.39 -12.67
CA LYS A 131 -8.57 3.97 -12.29
C LYS A 131 -9.41 5.08 -11.65
N TYR A 132 -8.78 5.96 -10.90
CA TYR A 132 -9.42 7.02 -10.12
C TYR A 132 -8.76 8.39 -10.34
N PRO A 133 -8.64 8.89 -11.59
CA PRO A 133 -7.87 10.11 -11.90
C PRO A 133 -8.41 11.34 -11.17
N ASN A 134 -9.70 11.39 -10.86
CA ASN A 134 -10.33 12.52 -10.14
C ASN A 134 -9.71 12.75 -8.77
N VAL A 135 -9.28 11.70 -8.07
CA VAL A 135 -8.58 11.80 -6.77
C VAL A 135 -7.30 12.64 -6.86
N LEU A 136 -6.66 12.68 -8.03
CA LEU A 136 -5.45 13.47 -8.25
C LEU A 136 -5.75 14.91 -8.63
N VAL A 137 -6.94 15.20 -9.13
CA VAL A 137 -7.41 16.57 -9.46
C VAL A 137 -7.83 17.28 -8.17
N ASP A 138 -8.67 16.63 -7.37
CA ASP A 138 -9.16 17.11 -6.08
C ASP A 138 -8.24 16.59 -4.95
N ASN A 139 -6.97 17.00 -5.00
CA ASN A 139 -5.94 16.43 -4.16
C ASN A 139 -5.78 17.19 -2.83
N ASP A 140 -6.39 16.68 -1.75
CA ASP A 140 -6.27 17.22 -0.39
C ASP A 140 -4.87 17.03 0.20
N TYR A 141 -4.08 16.10 -0.35
CA TYR A 141 -2.70 15.81 0.09
C TYR A 141 -1.63 16.65 -0.62
N LYS A 142 -2.02 17.62 -1.48
CA LYS A 142 -1.06 18.44 -2.24
C LYS A 142 -0.01 19.12 -1.37
N ASP A 143 -0.38 19.57 -0.18
CA ASP A 143 0.50 20.28 0.76
C ASP A 143 1.08 19.36 1.86
N ASN A 144 0.77 18.05 1.82
CA ASN A 144 1.30 17.10 2.79
C ASN A 144 2.78 16.80 2.49
N ILE A 145 3.65 16.97 3.49
CA ILE A 145 5.11 16.84 3.34
C ILE A 145 5.55 15.45 2.84
N TYR A 146 4.88 14.39 3.28
CA TYR A 146 5.21 13.01 2.87
C TYR A 146 4.76 12.73 1.45
N TYR A 147 3.62 13.30 1.04
CA TYR A 147 3.18 13.22 -0.34
C TYR A 147 4.09 14.02 -1.27
N GLN A 148 4.50 15.23 -0.87
CA GLN A 148 5.46 16.04 -1.61
C GLN A 148 6.83 15.33 -1.76
N ASN A 149 7.32 14.70 -0.69
CA ASN A 149 8.54 13.90 -0.74
C ASN A 149 8.41 12.74 -1.75
N PHE A 150 7.27 12.04 -1.78
CA PHE A 150 6.99 11.05 -2.81
C PHE A 150 7.01 11.66 -4.21
N LEU A 151 6.38 12.81 -4.42
CA LEU A 151 6.36 13.49 -5.73
C LEU A 151 7.77 13.85 -6.21
N LEU A 152 8.63 14.32 -5.32
CA LEU A 152 10.03 14.65 -5.63
C LEU A 152 10.83 13.39 -5.99
N THR A 153 10.78 12.38 -5.16
CA THR A 153 11.58 11.15 -5.32
C THR A 153 11.10 10.27 -6.49
N SER A 154 9.81 10.29 -6.81
CA SER A 154 9.21 9.51 -7.90
C SER A 154 9.16 10.22 -9.25
N ARG A 155 9.64 11.45 -9.37
CA ARG A 155 9.49 12.29 -10.58
C ARG A 155 9.83 11.55 -11.87
N LYS A 156 10.99 10.91 -11.94
CA LYS A 156 11.44 10.15 -13.11
C LYS A 156 10.48 9.01 -13.48
N ASN A 157 9.98 8.29 -12.48
CA ASN A 157 9.07 7.18 -12.68
C ASN A 157 7.67 7.65 -13.11
N ARG A 158 7.20 8.77 -12.57
CA ARG A 158 5.92 9.39 -12.99
C ARG A 158 5.98 9.93 -14.43
N MET A 159 7.13 10.46 -14.86
CA MET A 159 7.31 10.87 -16.28
C MET A 159 7.22 9.65 -17.21
N LYS A 160 7.83 8.51 -16.86
CA LYS A 160 7.70 7.27 -17.64
C LYS A 160 6.25 6.78 -17.71
N LEU A 161 5.48 6.97 -16.62
CA LEU A 161 4.06 6.63 -16.61
C LEU A 161 3.27 7.51 -17.57
N LEU A 162 3.48 8.82 -17.54
CA LEU A 162 2.83 9.77 -18.45
C LEU A 162 3.16 9.49 -19.91
N GLU A 163 4.43 9.25 -20.24
CA GLU A 163 4.86 8.87 -21.58
C GLU A 163 4.17 7.60 -22.07
N LYS A 164 4.10 6.57 -21.21
CA LYS A 164 3.38 5.32 -21.54
C LYS A 164 1.92 5.59 -21.87
N ILE A 165 1.25 6.43 -21.09
CA ILE A 165 -0.17 6.75 -21.29
C ILE A 165 -0.36 7.55 -22.58
N GLN A 166 0.47 8.57 -22.81
CA GLN A 166 0.42 9.40 -24.03
C GLN A 166 0.67 8.58 -25.30
N THR A 167 1.61 7.64 -25.24
CA THR A 167 1.94 6.77 -26.39
C THR A 167 1.02 5.54 -26.50
N ASN A 168 0.07 5.38 -25.58
CA ASN A 168 -0.81 4.21 -25.48
C ASN A 168 -0.05 2.87 -25.53
N SER A 169 1.15 2.85 -24.95
CA SER A 169 2.06 1.70 -24.97
C SER A 169 1.55 0.58 -24.05
N LYS A 170 1.48 -0.64 -24.58
CA LYS A 170 1.15 -1.85 -23.81
C LYS A 170 2.35 -2.40 -23.01
N ASN A 171 3.55 -1.85 -23.22
CA ASN A 171 4.76 -2.33 -22.56
C ASN A 171 4.71 -2.09 -21.05
N LYS A 172 5.21 -3.07 -20.28
CA LYS A 172 5.32 -2.95 -18.83
C LYS A 172 6.40 -1.94 -18.48
N ILE A 173 6.08 -0.96 -17.62
CA ILE A 173 7.08 0.02 -17.18
C ILE A 173 8.07 -0.65 -16.22
N ARG A 174 9.36 -0.38 -16.44
CA ARG A 174 10.41 -0.67 -15.47
C ARG A 174 10.73 0.61 -14.71
N TYR A 175 10.24 0.71 -13.49
CA TYR A 175 10.58 1.81 -12.59
C TYR A 175 12.01 1.64 -12.07
N SER A 176 12.70 2.77 -11.88
CA SER A 176 14.05 2.84 -11.27
C SER A 176 13.93 3.35 -9.83
N TYR A 177 14.61 2.73 -8.90
CA TYR A 177 14.58 3.04 -7.47
C TYR A 177 16.00 3.23 -6.93
#